data_123059f1141f6e3a769169e4d3cf0ca6
#
_entry.id   123059f1141f6e3a769169e4d3cf0ca6
#
_cell.length_a   1.000
_cell.length_b   1.000
_cell.length_c   1.000
_cell.angle_alpha   90.00
_cell.angle_beta   90.00
_cell.angle_gamma   90.00
#
_symmetry.space_group_name_H-M   'P 1'
#
loop_
_entity.id
_entity.type
_entity.pdbx_description
1 polymer ?
#
loop_
_entity_poly.entity_id
_entity_poly.type
_entity_poly.pdbx_seq_one_letter_code
_entity_poly.pdbx_strand_id
1 'polypeptide(L)'
;MNYYKPEIECAPRSELEALQSYRLSRTVRRVYENVAPYRKKMDEAGVKPEDIKSIADLQKLPFTVKQDLRDNYPYGMFASPMKDIVRIHASSGTTGKQTVVGYTAHDIDMWAECAARALVSVGGTKDDFIHISYGYGLFTGGLGLHYGAEKLGATAIPASAGNSMRQLQLFKDFGSSIICMTPSYAISLIELMKENNISKDEFKLKAGVFGAEPWTEEMRKEIEAGLGIKAYDIYGLSEIMGPSVSCECECQCGMHICEDHFIPEIIDPDTLEVLSAGRAGIHLHHQGSTSSYPLQNKRYRYSRLRQVRVRQNPRKNAEASGQNRRYAHHQRR
;
A
#
# COMPACT_ATOMS: atom_id res chain seq x y z
N MET A 1 20.47 6.31 -1.71
CA MET A 1 19.00 6.31 -1.86
C MET A 1 18.64 7.30 -2.96
N ASN A 2 17.92 6.85 -3.95
CA ASN A 2 17.43 7.68 -5.06
C ASN A 2 16.05 8.24 -4.72
N TYR A 3 15.75 9.43 -5.19
CA TYR A 3 14.47 10.11 -5.01
C TYR A 3 13.85 10.43 -6.36
N TYR A 4 12.54 10.26 -6.49
CA TYR A 4 11.80 10.65 -7.69
C TYR A 4 11.50 12.16 -7.70
N LYS A 5 11.12 12.70 -6.52
CA LYS A 5 10.87 14.13 -6.27
C LYS A 5 11.63 14.61 -5.03
N PRO A 6 12.94 14.87 -5.13
CA PRO A 6 13.77 15.26 -3.99
C PRO A 6 13.24 16.47 -3.22
N GLU A 7 12.63 17.42 -3.92
CA GLU A 7 12.07 18.65 -3.36
C GLU A 7 10.98 18.41 -2.31
N ILE A 8 10.23 17.32 -2.43
CA ILE A 8 9.18 16.96 -1.47
C ILE A 8 9.58 15.78 -0.59
N GLU A 9 10.28 14.79 -1.16
CA GLU A 9 10.71 13.60 -0.40
C GLU A 9 11.80 13.92 0.64
N CYS A 10 12.54 15.02 0.44
CA CYS A 10 13.56 15.53 1.36
C CYS A 10 13.19 16.88 1.99
N ALA A 11 11.93 17.32 1.87
CA ALA A 11 11.48 18.60 2.40
C ALA A 11 11.72 18.70 3.93
N PRO A 12 12.06 19.88 4.45
CA PRO A 12 12.12 20.13 5.88
C PRO A 12 10.80 19.79 6.57
N ARG A 13 10.86 19.27 7.79
CA ARG A 13 9.66 18.84 8.53
C ARG A 13 8.61 19.95 8.65
N SER A 14 9.03 21.20 8.88
CA SER A 14 8.12 22.35 8.99
C SER A 14 7.37 22.64 7.68
N GLU A 15 8.01 22.46 6.52
CA GLU A 15 7.36 22.67 5.24
C GLU A 15 6.37 21.53 4.94
N LEU A 16 6.75 20.30 5.27
CA LEU A 16 5.88 19.15 5.12
C LEU A 16 4.63 19.27 6.02
N GLU A 17 4.79 19.67 7.27
CA GLU A 17 3.66 19.88 8.21
C GLU A 17 2.74 21.02 7.76
N ALA A 18 3.28 22.09 7.20
CA ALA A 18 2.49 23.16 6.61
C ALA A 18 1.66 22.67 5.41
N LEU A 19 2.28 21.90 4.52
CA LEU A 19 1.60 21.26 3.37
C LEU A 19 0.52 20.29 3.83
N GLN A 20 0.82 19.42 4.79
CA GLN A 20 -0.13 18.47 5.37
C GLN A 20 -1.32 19.20 5.99
N SER A 21 -1.09 20.26 6.76
CA SER A 21 -2.15 21.06 7.39
C SER A 21 -3.05 21.71 6.34
N TYR A 22 -2.47 22.28 5.30
CA TYR A 22 -3.21 22.87 4.19
C TYR A 22 -4.07 21.81 3.45
N ARG A 23 -3.49 20.66 3.12
CA ARG A 23 -4.20 19.56 2.44
C ARG A 23 -5.30 18.96 3.33
N LEU A 24 -5.04 18.79 4.63
CA LEU A 24 -6.01 18.27 5.59
C LEU A 24 -7.25 19.18 5.68
N SER A 25 -7.08 20.47 5.91
CA SER A 25 -8.20 21.41 6.03
C SER A 25 -9.10 21.44 4.78
N ARG A 26 -8.49 21.38 3.59
CA ARG A 26 -9.23 21.30 2.33
C ARG A 26 -9.98 19.97 2.18
N THR A 27 -9.32 18.86 2.54
CA THR A 27 -9.94 17.53 2.46
C THR A 27 -11.12 17.42 3.42
N VAL A 28 -10.98 17.88 4.65
CA VAL A 28 -12.06 17.87 5.65
C VAL A 28 -13.26 18.68 5.17
N ARG A 29 -13.03 19.88 4.66
CA ARG A 29 -14.12 20.71 4.11
C ARG A 29 -14.84 20.00 2.95
N ARG A 30 -14.09 19.49 1.98
CA ARG A 30 -14.66 18.74 0.84
C ARG A 30 -15.47 17.53 1.27
N VAL A 31 -14.96 16.75 2.23
CA VAL A 31 -15.64 15.56 2.74
C VAL A 31 -16.88 15.95 3.53
N TYR A 32 -16.81 16.98 4.37
CA TYR A 32 -17.98 17.49 5.12
C TYR A 32 -19.10 17.96 4.18
N GLU A 33 -18.76 18.67 3.12
CA GLU A 33 -19.72 19.20 2.14
C GLU A 33 -20.36 18.11 1.29
N ASN A 34 -19.59 17.08 0.88
CA ASN A 34 -20.00 16.14 -0.17
C ASN A 34 -20.30 14.71 0.33
N VAL A 35 -19.89 14.33 1.54
CA VAL A 35 -20.09 12.97 2.06
C VAL A 35 -21.02 13.00 3.26
N ALA A 36 -22.33 12.89 3.01
CA ALA A 36 -23.36 12.99 4.05
C ALA A 36 -23.13 12.04 5.26
N PRO A 37 -22.75 10.76 5.08
CA PRO A 37 -22.44 9.88 6.21
C PRO A 37 -21.27 10.36 7.08
N TYR A 38 -20.24 10.94 6.48
CA TYR A 38 -19.11 11.46 7.25
C TYR A 38 -19.42 12.81 7.93
N ARG A 39 -20.19 13.67 7.24
CA ARG A 39 -20.74 14.89 7.85
C ARG A 39 -21.51 14.56 9.12
N LYS A 40 -22.41 13.57 9.06
CA LYS A 40 -23.18 13.12 10.23
C LYS A 40 -22.25 12.73 11.41
N LYS A 41 -21.19 11.95 11.13
CA LYS A 41 -20.21 11.59 12.16
C LYS A 41 -19.49 12.80 12.76
N MET A 42 -19.12 13.80 11.95
CA MET A 42 -18.50 15.02 12.42
C MET A 42 -19.46 15.85 13.28
N ASP A 43 -20.73 15.96 12.87
CA ASP A 43 -21.76 16.69 13.62
C ASP A 43 -22.05 15.99 14.96
N GLU A 44 -22.12 14.67 15.00
CA GLU A 44 -22.27 13.89 16.24
C GLU A 44 -21.07 14.04 17.18
N ALA A 45 -19.87 14.20 16.62
CA ALA A 45 -18.65 14.51 17.40
C ALA A 45 -18.52 15.99 17.78
N GLY A 46 -19.44 16.86 17.35
CA GLY A 46 -19.38 18.31 17.60
C GLY A 46 -18.23 19.01 16.86
N VAL A 47 -17.74 18.44 15.75
CA VAL A 47 -16.57 18.95 15.02
C VAL A 47 -17.01 19.52 13.67
N LYS A 48 -16.56 20.74 13.38
CA LYS A 48 -16.81 21.43 12.11
C LYS A 48 -15.51 21.58 11.30
N PRO A 49 -15.58 21.79 9.98
CA PRO A 49 -14.39 22.00 9.15
C PRO A 49 -13.48 23.14 9.65
N GLU A 50 -14.05 24.17 10.26
CA GLU A 50 -13.34 25.34 10.80
C GLU A 50 -12.49 25.02 12.04
N ASP A 51 -12.77 23.90 12.72
CA ASP A 51 -12.05 23.42 13.90
C ASP A 51 -10.75 22.70 13.52
N ILE A 52 -10.57 22.37 12.22
CA ILE A 52 -9.42 21.65 11.70
C ILE A 52 -8.52 22.61 10.94
N LYS A 53 -7.54 23.19 11.65
CA LYS A 53 -6.62 24.21 11.13
C LYS A 53 -5.24 23.65 10.80
N SER A 54 -4.86 22.57 11.48
CA SER A 54 -3.54 21.95 11.33
C SER A 54 -3.61 20.42 11.53
N ILE A 55 -2.50 19.73 11.28
CA ILE A 55 -2.37 18.29 11.56
C ILE A 55 -2.55 17.96 13.05
N ALA A 56 -2.30 18.92 13.96
CA ALA A 56 -2.54 18.71 15.39
C ALA A 56 -4.03 18.50 15.73
N ASP A 57 -4.93 18.95 14.85
CA ASP A 57 -6.38 18.81 15.02
C ASP A 57 -6.90 17.47 14.45
N LEU A 58 -6.05 16.67 13.83
CA LEU A 58 -6.45 15.40 13.16
C LEU A 58 -7.16 14.45 14.15
N GLN A 59 -6.73 14.43 15.40
CA GLN A 59 -7.32 13.60 16.47
C GLN A 59 -8.79 13.94 16.78
N LYS A 60 -9.28 15.15 16.44
CA LYS A 60 -10.68 15.55 16.62
C LYS A 60 -11.62 14.86 15.63
N LEU A 61 -11.09 14.41 14.49
CA LEU A 61 -11.88 13.84 13.41
C LEU A 61 -12.34 12.40 13.75
N PRO A 62 -13.62 12.05 13.48
CA PRO A 62 -14.11 10.69 13.67
C PRO A 62 -13.45 9.72 12.72
N PHE A 63 -13.29 8.48 13.17
CA PHE A 63 -12.75 7.40 12.35
C PHE A 63 -13.75 6.94 11.28
N THR A 64 -13.20 6.58 10.11
CA THR A 64 -13.89 5.80 9.09
C THR A 64 -13.46 4.33 9.20
N VAL A 65 -14.42 3.43 9.17
CA VAL A 65 -14.18 1.98 9.21
C VAL A 65 -14.66 1.33 7.91
N LYS A 66 -14.19 0.12 7.63
CA LYS A 66 -14.58 -0.61 6.43
C LYS A 66 -16.11 -0.81 6.30
N GLN A 67 -16.80 -0.88 7.44
CA GLN A 67 -18.25 -0.99 7.47
C GLN A 67 -18.94 0.26 6.92
N ASP A 68 -18.37 1.45 7.13
CA ASP A 68 -18.94 2.70 6.57
C ASP A 68 -19.02 2.66 5.04
N LEU A 69 -17.97 2.11 4.36
CA LEU A 69 -17.99 1.97 2.92
C LEU A 69 -19.02 0.95 2.45
N ARG A 70 -19.24 -0.13 3.21
CA ARG A 70 -20.23 -1.17 2.89
C ARG A 70 -21.65 -0.70 3.09
N ASP A 71 -21.91 0.04 4.17
CA ASP A 71 -23.23 0.58 4.50
C ASP A 71 -23.68 1.64 3.49
N ASN A 72 -22.70 2.33 2.90
CA ASN A 72 -22.92 3.38 1.90
C ASN A 72 -22.57 2.91 0.46
N TYR A 73 -22.62 1.60 0.22
CA TYR A 73 -22.37 1.02 -1.10
C TYR A 73 -23.41 1.50 -2.13
N PRO A 74 -23.03 1.77 -3.41
CA PRO A 74 -21.65 1.71 -3.89
C PRO A 74 -20.91 3.05 -3.79
N TYR A 75 -21.57 4.20 -3.82
CA TYR A 75 -20.95 5.52 -4.05
C TYR A 75 -21.19 6.54 -2.94
N GLY A 76 -21.87 6.16 -1.86
CA GLY A 76 -22.26 7.10 -0.79
C GLY A 76 -21.11 7.71 -0.01
N MET A 77 -19.88 7.18 -0.17
CA MET A 77 -18.65 7.73 0.42
C MET A 77 -17.78 8.52 -0.56
N PHE A 78 -18.25 8.78 -1.78
CA PHE A 78 -17.48 9.56 -2.75
C PHE A 78 -17.60 11.06 -2.44
N ALA A 79 -16.46 11.74 -2.36
CA ALA A 79 -16.37 13.17 -2.13
C ALA A 79 -16.31 14.00 -3.42
N SER A 80 -16.36 13.34 -4.58
CA SER A 80 -16.38 13.95 -5.91
C SER A 80 -17.61 13.48 -6.67
N PRO A 81 -18.23 14.32 -7.52
CA PRO A 81 -19.38 13.92 -8.33
C PRO A 81 -18.98 12.85 -9.33
N MET A 82 -19.92 11.96 -9.67
CA MET A 82 -19.67 10.82 -10.57
C MET A 82 -19.12 11.20 -11.94
N LYS A 83 -19.47 12.38 -12.45
CA LYS A 83 -18.94 12.90 -13.73
C LYS A 83 -17.41 13.11 -13.74
N ASP A 84 -16.81 13.29 -12.56
CA ASP A 84 -15.38 13.52 -12.39
C ASP A 84 -14.62 12.22 -12.02
N ILE A 85 -15.36 11.10 -11.78
CA ILE A 85 -14.78 9.79 -11.51
C ILE A 85 -14.41 9.11 -12.82
N VAL A 86 -13.13 8.92 -13.03
CA VAL A 86 -12.59 8.29 -14.25
C VAL A 86 -12.27 6.81 -14.08
N ARG A 87 -12.25 6.33 -12.82
CA ARG A 87 -11.97 4.91 -12.51
C ARG A 87 -12.63 4.48 -11.22
N ILE A 88 -13.07 3.23 -11.19
CA ILE A 88 -13.61 2.56 -10.01
C ILE A 88 -12.78 1.31 -9.74
N HIS A 89 -12.40 1.12 -8.48
CA HIS A 89 -11.83 -0.12 -7.97
C HIS A 89 -12.71 -0.66 -6.83
N ALA A 90 -12.56 -1.95 -6.56
CA ALA A 90 -13.24 -2.59 -5.44
C ALA A 90 -12.36 -3.68 -4.82
N SER A 91 -12.47 -3.86 -3.51
CA SER A 91 -11.84 -4.99 -2.83
C SER A 91 -12.65 -6.27 -3.07
N SER A 92 -11.98 -7.44 -3.02
CA SER A 92 -12.67 -8.74 -3.05
C SER A 92 -13.56 -8.88 -1.81
N GLY A 93 -14.86 -8.84 -1.98
CA GLY A 93 -15.85 -8.91 -0.88
C GLY A 93 -16.01 -10.32 -0.32
N THR A 94 -14.99 -10.92 0.28
CA THR A 94 -15.02 -12.28 0.87
C THR A 94 -16.08 -12.45 1.97
N THR A 95 -16.59 -11.37 2.54
CA THR A 95 -17.53 -11.36 3.66
C THR A 95 -18.84 -10.58 3.38
N GLY A 96 -19.22 -10.38 2.09
CA GLY A 96 -20.43 -9.64 1.71
C GLY A 96 -20.16 -8.57 0.64
N LYS A 97 -20.78 -7.39 0.77
CA LYS A 97 -20.59 -6.28 -0.19
C LYS A 97 -19.13 -5.85 -0.30
N GLN A 98 -18.66 -5.64 -1.52
CA GLN A 98 -17.34 -5.09 -1.79
C GLN A 98 -17.21 -3.68 -1.22
N THR A 99 -15.99 -3.26 -0.88
CA THR A 99 -15.71 -1.84 -0.68
C THR A 99 -15.34 -1.22 -2.02
N VAL A 100 -16.06 -0.18 -2.41
CA VAL A 100 -15.89 0.50 -3.70
C VAL A 100 -15.19 1.83 -3.47
N VAL A 101 -14.21 2.12 -4.30
CA VAL A 101 -13.45 3.37 -4.29
C VAL A 101 -13.43 3.98 -5.70
N GLY A 102 -13.61 5.29 -5.78
CA GLY A 102 -13.61 6.04 -7.03
C GLY A 102 -12.44 7.00 -7.08
N TYR A 103 -11.87 7.15 -8.26
CA TYR A 103 -10.72 8.01 -8.50
C TYR A 103 -11.05 9.05 -9.57
N THR A 104 -10.70 10.30 -9.30
CA THR A 104 -10.63 11.35 -10.31
C THR A 104 -9.33 11.22 -11.12
N ALA A 105 -9.21 11.94 -12.22
CA ALA A 105 -7.96 12.00 -12.99
C ALA A 105 -6.78 12.50 -12.14
N HIS A 106 -7.03 13.44 -11.22
CA HIS A 106 -6.03 13.94 -10.28
C HIS A 106 -5.58 12.86 -9.29
N ASP A 107 -6.52 12.06 -8.76
CA ASP A 107 -6.19 10.96 -7.84
C ASP A 107 -5.33 9.91 -8.54
N ILE A 108 -5.61 9.60 -9.81
CA ILE A 108 -4.80 8.67 -10.61
C ILE A 108 -3.38 9.20 -10.81
N ASP A 109 -3.25 10.50 -11.13
CA ASP A 109 -1.93 11.12 -11.34
C ASP A 109 -1.09 11.15 -10.05
N MET A 110 -1.71 11.51 -8.93
CA MET A 110 -1.10 11.47 -7.60
C MET A 110 -0.65 10.04 -7.22
N TRP A 111 -1.51 9.06 -7.45
CA TRP A 111 -1.19 7.65 -7.18
C TRP A 111 -0.04 7.14 -8.05
N ALA A 112 -0.05 7.46 -9.34
CA ALA A 112 1.05 7.15 -10.24
C ALA A 112 2.38 7.75 -9.75
N GLU A 113 2.35 8.97 -9.20
CA GLU A 113 3.54 9.59 -8.61
C GLU A 113 4.03 8.84 -7.37
N CYS A 114 3.16 8.48 -6.43
CA CYS A 114 3.55 7.68 -5.27
C CYS A 114 4.15 6.33 -5.69
N ALA A 115 3.59 5.70 -6.72
CA ALA A 115 4.11 4.44 -7.26
C ALA A 115 5.46 4.62 -7.98
N ALA A 116 5.68 5.72 -8.68
CA ALA A 116 6.98 6.05 -9.25
C ALA A 116 8.04 6.25 -8.16
N ARG A 117 7.70 6.95 -7.06
CA ARG A 117 8.59 7.10 -5.89
C ARG A 117 8.96 5.73 -5.30
N ALA A 118 7.99 4.83 -5.14
CA ALA A 118 8.22 3.47 -4.65
C ALA A 118 9.18 2.68 -5.58
N LEU A 119 9.01 2.77 -6.90
CA LEU A 119 9.90 2.12 -7.85
C LEU A 119 11.32 2.71 -7.81
N VAL A 120 11.46 4.04 -7.68
CA VAL A 120 12.78 4.68 -7.56
C VAL A 120 13.47 4.33 -6.24
N SER A 121 12.72 4.20 -5.13
CA SER A 121 13.30 3.86 -3.82
C SER A 121 13.94 2.47 -3.78
N VAL A 122 13.54 1.57 -4.69
CA VAL A 122 14.10 0.22 -4.84
C VAL A 122 15.11 0.12 -6.00
N GLY A 123 15.58 1.26 -6.51
CA GLY A 123 16.59 1.32 -7.57
C GLY A 123 16.02 1.27 -8.99
N GLY A 124 14.73 1.53 -9.16
CA GLY A 124 14.08 1.64 -10.48
C GLY A 124 14.46 2.91 -11.21
N THR A 125 14.60 2.81 -12.53
CA THR A 125 14.94 3.89 -13.46
C THR A 125 14.04 3.84 -14.70
N LYS A 126 14.12 4.85 -15.56
CA LYS A 126 13.42 4.86 -16.86
C LYS A 126 13.85 3.74 -17.81
N ASP A 127 15.03 3.15 -17.61
CA ASP A 127 15.58 2.10 -18.47
C ASP A 127 15.15 0.70 -18.03
N ASP A 128 14.33 0.59 -16.98
CA ASP A 128 13.90 -0.67 -16.42
C ASP A 128 12.63 -1.23 -17.07
N PHE A 129 12.52 -2.56 -17.04
CA PHE A 129 11.36 -3.32 -17.46
C PHE A 129 10.63 -3.83 -16.22
N ILE A 130 9.50 -3.20 -15.89
CA ILE A 130 8.72 -3.46 -14.68
C ILE A 130 7.66 -4.51 -14.98
N HIS A 131 7.88 -5.72 -14.51
CA HIS A 131 6.97 -6.84 -14.71
C HIS A 131 5.91 -6.90 -13.61
N ILE A 132 4.64 -6.75 -13.96
CA ILE A 132 3.54 -6.62 -13.02
C ILE A 132 2.67 -7.87 -13.08
N SER A 133 2.78 -8.72 -12.07
CA SER A 133 2.03 -9.98 -11.90
C SER A 133 0.86 -9.84 -10.91
N TYR A 134 0.41 -8.62 -10.62
CA TYR A 134 -0.87 -8.40 -9.95
C TYR A 134 -2.03 -8.41 -10.93
N GLY A 135 -3.22 -8.83 -10.48
CA GLY A 135 -4.42 -8.83 -11.32
C GLY A 135 -4.83 -7.43 -11.81
N TYR A 136 -5.21 -7.33 -13.06
CA TYR A 136 -5.70 -6.11 -13.73
C TYR A 136 -7.24 -6.07 -13.78
N GLY A 137 -7.88 -6.16 -12.63
CA GLY A 137 -9.33 -6.07 -12.52
C GLY A 137 -9.76 -4.94 -11.60
N LEU A 138 -10.78 -5.19 -10.79
CA LEU A 138 -11.22 -4.24 -9.78
C LEU A 138 -10.19 -4.04 -8.65
N PHE A 139 -9.23 -4.97 -8.51
CA PHE A 139 -8.15 -4.85 -7.55
C PHE A 139 -7.16 -3.73 -7.94
N THR A 140 -6.65 -3.00 -6.95
CA THR A 140 -5.82 -1.80 -7.17
C THR A 140 -4.37 -2.10 -7.54
N GLY A 141 -3.85 -3.30 -7.18
CA GLY A 141 -2.41 -3.60 -7.23
C GLY A 141 -1.79 -3.49 -8.62
N GLY A 142 -2.41 -4.08 -9.64
CA GLY A 142 -1.87 -4.08 -11.00
C GLY A 142 -1.77 -2.69 -11.60
N LEU A 143 -2.90 -1.97 -11.65
CA LEU A 143 -2.96 -0.64 -12.28
C LEU A 143 -2.15 0.42 -11.52
N GLY A 144 -2.06 0.34 -10.19
CA GLY A 144 -1.27 1.31 -9.42
C GLY A 144 0.20 1.30 -9.81
N LEU A 145 0.82 0.11 -9.84
CA LEU A 145 2.22 -0.04 -10.23
C LEU A 145 2.45 0.18 -11.72
N HIS A 146 1.47 -0.17 -12.57
CA HIS A 146 1.50 0.09 -14.00
C HIS A 146 1.67 1.59 -14.31
N TYR A 147 0.76 2.42 -13.78
CA TYR A 147 0.85 3.86 -13.99
C TYR A 147 2.08 4.49 -13.31
N GLY A 148 2.55 3.89 -12.21
CA GLY A 148 3.81 4.30 -11.60
C GLY A 148 5.02 4.05 -12.50
N ALA A 149 5.08 2.89 -13.16
CA ALA A 149 6.11 2.56 -14.12
C ALA A 149 6.09 3.51 -15.33
N GLU A 150 4.91 3.74 -15.92
CA GLU A 150 4.76 4.69 -17.03
C GLU A 150 5.14 6.11 -16.62
N LYS A 151 4.75 6.57 -15.41
CA LYS A 151 5.10 7.90 -14.90
C LYS A 151 6.60 8.05 -14.63
N LEU A 152 7.28 6.98 -14.24
CA LEU A 152 8.73 6.93 -14.13
C LEU A 152 9.41 7.01 -15.52
N GLY A 153 8.71 6.67 -16.58
CA GLY A 153 9.24 6.52 -17.94
C GLY A 153 9.84 5.14 -18.20
N ALA A 154 9.61 4.18 -17.30
CA ALA A 154 10.02 2.79 -17.43
C ALA A 154 9.05 2.00 -18.32
N THR A 155 9.48 0.87 -18.84
CA THR A 155 8.61 -0.03 -19.61
C THR A 155 7.76 -0.89 -18.68
N ALA A 156 6.44 -0.73 -18.68
CA ALA A 156 5.52 -1.59 -17.94
C ALA A 156 5.20 -2.85 -18.74
N ILE A 157 5.35 -4.04 -18.13
CA ILE A 157 4.93 -5.34 -18.68
C ILE A 157 3.69 -5.78 -17.89
N PRO A 158 2.47 -5.60 -18.43
CA PRO A 158 1.21 -5.90 -17.75
C PRO A 158 0.87 -7.40 -17.84
N ALA A 159 1.71 -8.25 -17.25
CA ALA A 159 1.59 -9.70 -17.36
C ALA A 159 0.33 -10.25 -16.65
N SER A 160 -0.18 -9.53 -15.64
CA SER A 160 -1.30 -9.95 -14.80
C SER A 160 -0.98 -11.23 -13.98
N ALA A 161 -1.93 -11.73 -13.22
CA ALA A 161 -1.77 -12.96 -12.45
C ALA A 161 -2.09 -14.21 -13.29
N GLY A 162 -1.55 -15.35 -12.88
CA GLY A 162 -1.81 -16.67 -13.48
C GLY A 162 -0.80 -17.09 -14.52
N ASN A 163 -0.91 -18.36 -14.96
CA ASN A 163 0.00 -19.04 -15.88
C ASN A 163 1.49 -18.87 -15.52
N SER A 164 1.92 -19.49 -14.44
CA SER A 164 3.25 -19.31 -13.84
C SER A 164 4.42 -19.62 -14.79
N MET A 165 4.29 -20.66 -15.65
CA MET A 165 5.31 -20.93 -16.66
C MET A 165 5.47 -19.79 -17.66
N ARG A 166 4.35 -19.18 -18.07
CA ARG A 166 4.39 -18.00 -18.95
C ARG A 166 5.06 -16.82 -18.27
N GLN A 167 4.87 -16.61 -16.95
CA GLN A 167 5.56 -15.54 -16.23
C GLN A 167 7.08 -15.70 -16.31
N LEU A 168 7.59 -16.91 -16.05
CA LEU A 168 9.03 -17.20 -16.16
C LEU A 168 9.54 -17.00 -17.59
N GLN A 169 8.78 -17.42 -18.61
CA GLN A 169 9.14 -17.18 -20.00
C GLN A 169 9.21 -15.68 -20.32
N LEU A 170 8.24 -14.88 -19.85
CA LEU A 170 8.22 -13.44 -20.06
C LEU A 170 9.38 -12.71 -19.34
N PHE A 171 9.83 -13.20 -18.17
CA PHE A 171 11.02 -12.66 -17.51
C PHE A 171 12.24 -12.72 -18.41
N LYS A 172 12.39 -13.86 -19.12
CA LYS A 172 13.50 -14.10 -20.04
C LYS A 172 13.35 -13.32 -21.34
N ASP A 173 12.19 -13.46 -22.01
CA ASP A 173 11.97 -12.92 -23.34
C ASP A 173 12.00 -11.38 -23.37
N PHE A 174 11.42 -10.73 -22.35
CA PHE A 174 11.35 -9.28 -22.27
C PHE A 174 12.46 -8.67 -21.43
N GLY A 175 13.30 -9.51 -20.78
CA GLY A 175 14.40 -9.03 -19.96
C GLY A 175 13.92 -8.22 -18.76
N SER A 176 12.86 -8.68 -18.11
CA SER A 176 12.30 -8.04 -16.91
C SER A 176 13.40 -7.76 -15.89
N SER A 177 13.45 -6.54 -15.33
CA SER A 177 14.46 -6.12 -14.36
C SER A 177 13.91 -5.93 -12.94
N ILE A 178 12.65 -5.54 -12.82
CA ILE A 178 11.92 -5.42 -11.55
C ILE A 178 10.60 -6.16 -11.65
N ILE A 179 10.30 -7.00 -10.66
CA ILE A 179 9.04 -7.74 -10.57
C ILE A 179 8.14 -7.17 -9.47
N CYS A 180 6.83 -7.16 -9.71
CA CYS A 180 5.81 -6.70 -8.76
C CYS A 180 4.75 -7.78 -8.60
N MET A 181 4.68 -8.42 -7.43
CA MET A 181 3.76 -9.53 -7.17
C MET A 181 3.56 -9.75 -5.67
N THR A 182 2.71 -10.72 -5.29
CA THR A 182 2.61 -11.14 -3.89
C THR A 182 3.83 -11.99 -3.49
N PRO A 183 4.28 -11.94 -2.23
CA PRO A 183 5.41 -12.76 -1.79
C PRO A 183 5.14 -14.27 -1.95
N SER A 184 3.93 -14.74 -1.64
CA SER A 184 3.55 -16.15 -1.82
C SER A 184 3.64 -16.60 -3.28
N TYR A 185 3.31 -15.72 -4.22
CA TYR A 185 3.44 -16.03 -5.64
C TYR A 185 4.91 -16.13 -6.09
N ALA A 186 5.78 -15.29 -5.55
CA ALA A 186 7.22 -15.39 -5.80
C ALA A 186 7.79 -16.75 -5.32
N ILE A 187 7.39 -17.22 -4.12
CA ILE A 187 7.76 -18.55 -3.63
C ILE A 187 7.28 -19.65 -4.58
N SER A 188 6.02 -19.59 -5.05
CA SER A 188 5.48 -20.55 -6.00
C SER A 188 6.24 -20.56 -7.33
N LEU A 189 6.72 -19.39 -7.80
CA LEU A 189 7.57 -19.32 -9.00
C LEU A 189 8.94 -19.98 -8.77
N ILE A 190 9.54 -19.79 -7.59
CA ILE A 190 10.82 -20.43 -7.22
C ILE A 190 10.67 -21.95 -7.16
N GLU A 191 9.58 -22.48 -6.60
CA GLU A 191 9.28 -23.91 -6.60
C GLU A 191 9.17 -24.45 -8.04
N LEU A 192 8.41 -23.73 -8.88
CA LEU A 192 8.25 -24.09 -10.29
C LEU A 192 9.58 -24.06 -11.07
N MET A 193 10.46 -23.09 -10.78
CA MET A 193 11.81 -23.02 -11.37
C MET A 193 12.63 -24.26 -11.00
N LYS A 194 12.60 -24.69 -9.73
CA LYS A 194 13.30 -25.90 -9.26
C LYS A 194 12.78 -27.15 -9.95
N GLU A 195 11.45 -27.31 -10.05
CA GLU A 195 10.81 -28.45 -10.71
C GLU A 195 11.17 -28.57 -12.20
N ASN A 196 11.40 -27.43 -12.87
CA ASN A 196 11.68 -27.40 -14.31
C ASN A 196 13.16 -27.13 -14.64
N ASN A 197 14.06 -27.17 -13.64
CA ASN A 197 15.49 -26.90 -13.80
C ASN A 197 15.81 -25.55 -14.46
N ILE A 198 15.02 -24.52 -14.18
CA ILE A 198 15.23 -23.14 -14.66
C ILE A 198 16.16 -22.41 -13.69
N SER A 199 17.30 -21.91 -14.22
CA SER A 199 18.23 -21.12 -13.41
C SER A 199 17.78 -19.68 -13.30
N LYS A 200 17.96 -19.09 -12.11
CA LYS A 200 17.79 -17.64 -11.90
C LYS A 200 18.71 -16.80 -12.78
N ASP A 201 19.86 -17.33 -13.16
CA ASP A 201 20.84 -16.66 -14.01
C ASP A 201 20.36 -16.48 -15.47
N GLU A 202 19.25 -17.09 -15.83
CA GLU A 202 18.59 -16.86 -17.12
C GLU A 202 17.84 -15.53 -17.17
N PHE A 203 17.63 -14.88 -16.01
CA PHE A 203 16.87 -13.64 -15.89
C PHE A 203 17.76 -12.43 -15.64
N LYS A 204 17.27 -11.24 -16.03
CA LYS A 204 17.93 -9.95 -15.75
C LYS A 204 17.36 -9.25 -14.52
N LEU A 205 16.70 -9.99 -13.65
CA LEU A 205 16.05 -9.45 -12.46
C LEU A 205 17.08 -8.87 -11.48
N LYS A 206 16.79 -7.71 -10.92
CA LYS A 206 17.60 -7.04 -9.90
C LYS A 206 16.83 -6.76 -8.61
N ALA A 207 15.53 -6.53 -8.70
CA ALA A 207 14.69 -6.18 -7.56
C ALA A 207 13.28 -6.76 -7.69
N GLY A 208 12.61 -6.93 -6.56
CA GLY A 208 11.20 -7.26 -6.49
C GLY A 208 10.48 -6.40 -5.47
N VAL A 209 9.27 -5.96 -5.82
CA VAL A 209 8.37 -5.18 -4.96
C VAL A 209 7.19 -6.06 -4.58
N PHE A 210 7.09 -6.42 -3.30
CA PHE A 210 6.16 -7.42 -2.79
C PHE A 210 5.18 -6.81 -1.81
N GLY A 211 3.92 -7.20 -1.85
CA GLY A 211 2.89 -6.71 -0.95
C GLY A 211 1.54 -7.38 -1.17
N ALA A 212 0.48 -6.71 -0.75
CA ALA A 212 -0.91 -7.18 -0.72
C ALA A 212 -1.20 -8.28 0.31
N GLU A 213 -0.19 -8.88 0.91
CA GLU A 213 -0.30 -9.85 2.00
C GLU A 213 0.86 -9.68 3.00
N PRO A 214 0.69 -10.11 4.28
CA PRO A 214 1.79 -10.14 5.24
C PRO A 214 2.82 -11.20 4.84
N TRP A 215 4.10 -10.89 5.02
CA TRP A 215 5.21 -11.82 4.79
C TRP A 215 6.33 -11.64 5.83
N THR A 216 7.25 -12.59 5.90
CA THR A 216 8.27 -12.67 6.95
C THR A 216 9.68 -12.45 6.39
N GLU A 217 10.63 -12.21 7.29
CA GLU A 217 12.04 -12.11 6.90
C GLU A 217 12.60 -13.44 6.35
N GLU A 218 12.03 -14.58 6.78
CA GLU A 218 12.37 -15.89 6.22
C GLU A 218 11.95 -15.98 4.75
N MET A 219 10.71 -15.58 4.45
CA MET A 219 10.22 -15.50 3.06
C MET A 219 11.06 -14.53 2.22
N ARG A 220 11.49 -13.39 2.80
CA ARG A 220 12.39 -12.44 2.13
C ARG A 220 13.68 -13.12 1.70
N LYS A 221 14.33 -13.81 2.62
CA LYS A 221 15.59 -14.52 2.36
C LYS A 221 15.41 -15.61 1.30
N GLU A 222 14.30 -16.34 1.33
CA GLU A 222 13.98 -17.36 0.34
C GLU A 222 13.77 -16.76 -1.05
N ILE A 223 13.02 -15.66 -1.15
CA ILE A 223 12.79 -14.94 -2.41
C ILE A 223 14.12 -14.40 -2.96
N GLU A 224 14.91 -13.73 -2.13
CA GLU A 224 16.19 -13.15 -2.53
C GLU A 224 17.17 -14.22 -3.02
N ALA A 225 17.26 -15.34 -2.32
CA ALA A 225 18.13 -16.46 -2.71
C ALA A 225 17.64 -17.14 -3.99
N GLY A 226 16.32 -17.40 -4.09
CA GLY A 226 15.72 -18.16 -5.19
C GLY A 226 15.70 -17.40 -6.50
N LEU A 227 15.46 -16.09 -6.47
CA LEU A 227 15.40 -15.24 -7.68
C LEU A 227 16.68 -14.44 -7.93
N GLY A 228 17.62 -14.38 -6.97
CA GLY A 228 18.85 -13.61 -7.12
C GLY A 228 18.65 -12.08 -7.08
N ILE A 229 17.64 -11.61 -6.37
CA ILE A 229 17.21 -10.21 -6.34
C ILE A 229 17.25 -9.64 -4.93
N LYS A 230 17.00 -8.33 -4.80
CA LYS A 230 16.58 -7.69 -3.54
C LYS A 230 15.06 -7.63 -3.47
N ALA A 231 14.49 -7.99 -2.32
CA ALA A 231 13.05 -8.07 -2.10
C ALA A 231 12.58 -6.96 -1.14
N TYR A 232 11.70 -6.09 -1.63
CA TYR A 232 11.22 -4.90 -0.93
C TYR A 232 9.73 -4.99 -0.63
N ASP A 233 9.36 -4.55 0.56
CA ASP A 233 7.96 -4.49 0.97
C ASP A 233 7.28 -3.21 0.49
N ILE A 234 6.03 -3.32 0.03
CA ILE A 234 5.17 -2.21 -0.37
C ILE A 234 3.81 -2.34 0.32
N TYR A 235 3.34 -1.23 0.87
CA TYR A 235 2.06 -1.19 1.58
C TYR A 235 1.06 -0.25 0.91
N GLY A 236 -0.20 -0.67 0.98
CA GLY A 236 -1.37 0.12 0.63
C GLY A 236 -2.65 -0.69 0.75
N LEU A 237 -3.78 0.01 0.71
CA LEU A 237 -5.12 -0.58 0.72
C LEU A 237 -5.97 0.12 -0.33
N SER A 238 -6.93 -0.57 -0.92
CA SER A 238 -7.90 0.04 -1.84
C SER A 238 -8.60 1.24 -1.20
N GLU A 239 -8.91 1.14 0.09
CA GLU A 239 -9.61 2.16 0.87
C GLU A 239 -8.80 3.47 1.09
N ILE A 240 -7.48 3.44 0.87
CA ILE A 240 -6.58 4.59 1.04
C ILE A 240 -5.77 4.93 -0.20
N MET A 241 -6.15 4.49 -1.37
CA MET A 241 -5.56 4.73 -2.68
C MET A 241 -5.10 3.45 -3.42
N GLY A 242 -4.64 2.40 -2.74
CA GLY A 242 -4.01 1.22 -3.33
C GLY A 242 -2.54 1.07 -2.90
N PRO A 243 -1.69 0.35 -3.62
CA PRO A 243 -0.27 0.23 -3.30
C PRO A 243 0.46 1.58 -3.36
N SER A 244 1.62 1.66 -2.71
CA SER A 244 2.52 2.82 -2.70
C SER A 244 2.14 3.95 -1.73
N VAL A 245 1.33 3.65 -0.72
CA VAL A 245 1.20 4.53 0.45
C VAL A 245 2.54 4.60 1.18
N SER A 246 3.22 3.46 1.28
CA SER A 246 4.61 3.37 1.72
C SER A 246 5.34 2.22 1.03
N CYS A 247 6.67 2.33 0.96
CA CYS A 247 7.55 1.33 0.39
C CYS A 247 8.90 1.33 1.11
N GLU A 248 9.58 0.19 1.16
CA GLU A 248 10.97 0.10 1.58
C GLU A 248 11.91 0.77 0.58
N CYS A 249 13.11 1.03 1.02
CA CYS A 249 14.23 1.45 0.17
C CYS A 249 15.36 0.42 0.24
N GLU A 250 16.46 0.71 -0.45
CA GLU A 250 17.66 -0.14 -0.51
C GLU A 250 18.19 -0.61 0.86
N CYS A 251 17.86 0.13 1.95
CA CYS A 251 18.28 -0.24 3.31
C CYS A 251 17.46 -1.40 3.90
N GLN A 252 16.30 -1.74 3.37
CA GLN A 252 15.39 -2.80 3.86
C GLN A 252 15.12 -2.72 5.38
N CYS A 253 15.06 -1.51 5.95
CA CYS A 253 15.01 -1.28 7.38
C CYS A 253 13.79 -0.47 7.83
N GLY A 254 12.68 -0.66 7.13
CA GLY A 254 11.40 0.01 7.35
C GLY A 254 10.94 0.78 6.12
N MET A 255 9.66 1.14 6.10
CA MET A 255 9.01 1.77 4.97
C MET A 255 9.04 3.28 5.06
N HIS A 256 9.26 3.94 3.93
CA HIS A 256 9.04 5.38 3.74
C HIS A 256 7.58 5.61 3.33
N ILE A 257 6.93 6.51 4.05
CA ILE A 257 5.55 6.94 3.74
C ILE A 257 5.60 8.14 2.82
N CYS A 258 4.69 8.22 1.86
CA CYS A 258 4.46 9.44 1.09
C CYS A 258 3.73 10.48 1.98
N GLU A 259 4.46 11.07 2.95
CA GLU A 259 3.90 11.90 4.04
C GLU A 259 3.23 13.18 3.55
N ASP A 260 3.54 13.65 2.36
CA ASP A 260 2.84 14.77 1.73
C ASP A 260 1.38 14.44 1.34
N HIS A 261 1.05 13.14 1.21
CA HIS A 261 -0.30 12.65 0.90
C HIS A 261 -0.96 11.90 2.07
N PHE A 262 -0.17 11.28 2.95
CA PHE A 262 -0.65 10.44 4.05
C PHE A 262 -0.07 10.90 5.37
N ILE A 263 -0.92 11.09 6.38
CA ILE A 263 -0.51 11.46 7.73
C ILE A 263 -0.61 10.22 8.61
N PRO A 264 0.51 9.62 9.06
CA PRO A 264 0.47 8.47 9.93
C PRO A 264 0.16 8.89 11.37
N GLU A 265 -0.74 8.15 12.02
CA GLU A 265 -0.97 8.22 13.46
C GLU A 265 -0.75 6.84 14.09
N ILE A 266 -0.09 6.82 15.25
CA ILE A 266 -0.01 5.62 16.07
C ILE A 266 -1.09 5.74 17.11
N ILE A 267 -1.99 4.77 17.14
CA ILE A 267 -3.13 4.79 18.06
C ILE A 267 -3.15 3.54 18.92
N ASP A 268 -3.56 3.69 20.16
CA ASP A 268 -3.90 2.57 21.02
C ASP A 268 -5.11 1.84 20.42
N PRO A 269 -5.06 0.50 20.24
CA PRO A 269 -6.13 -0.23 19.58
C PRO A 269 -7.41 -0.36 20.43
N ASP A 270 -7.31 -0.20 21.75
CA ASP A 270 -8.43 -0.35 22.68
C ASP A 270 -9.06 1.01 23.03
N THR A 271 -8.25 2.02 23.34
CA THR A 271 -8.73 3.36 23.71
C THR A 271 -8.91 4.30 22.52
N LEU A 272 -8.21 4.03 21.39
CA LEU A 272 -8.14 4.85 20.18
C LEU A 272 -7.43 6.21 20.37
N GLU A 273 -6.78 6.37 21.49
CA GLU A 273 -5.98 7.56 21.76
C GLU A 273 -4.71 7.56 20.88
N VAL A 274 -4.32 8.73 20.42
CA VAL A 274 -3.06 8.90 19.69
C VAL A 274 -1.90 8.79 20.68
N LEU A 275 -1.00 7.87 20.42
CA LEU A 275 0.21 7.65 21.20
C LEU A 275 1.33 8.55 20.64
N SER A 276 2.03 9.27 21.54
CA SER A 276 3.24 9.97 21.14
C SER A 276 4.33 8.98 20.72
N ALA A 277 5.07 9.28 19.66
CA ALA A 277 6.14 8.43 19.11
C ALA A 277 7.21 8.01 20.14
N GLY A 278 7.35 8.75 21.27
CA GLY A 278 8.28 8.43 22.35
C GLY A 278 7.71 7.50 23.45
N ARG A 279 6.38 7.32 23.54
CA ARG A 279 5.74 6.40 24.50
C ARG A 279 5.49 5.02 23.96
N ALA A 280 5.53 4.91 22.65
CA ALA A 280 5.42 3.63 22.00
C ALA A 280 6.76 2.91 22.09
N GLY A 281 6.93 2.06 23.08
CA GLY A 281 7.75 0.86 22.97
C GLY A 281 7.11 -0.03 21.92
N ILE A 282 7.02 0.50 20.68
CA ILE A 282 6.22 -0.07 19.61
C ILE A 282 7.00 -1.23 19.05
N HIS A 283 6.72 -2.40 19.60
CA HIS A 283 6.83 -3.63 18.84
C HIS A 283 5.75 -3.59 17.76
N LEU A 284 6.06 -3.02 16.61
CA LEU A 284 5.27 -3.17 15.42
C LEU A 284 5.46 -4.60 14.94
N HIS A 285 4.68 -5.50 15.52
CA HIS A 285 4.69 -6.89 15.13
C HIS A 285 4.00 -7.06 13.76
N HIS A 286 4.75 -7.47 12.78
CA HIS A 286 4.25 -8.44 11.82
C HIS A 286 3.78 -9.66 12.63
N GLN A 287 2.55 -10.13 12.45
CA GLN A 287 2.20 -11.43 13.00
C GLN A 287 3.25 -12.42 12.47
N GLY A 288 4.24 -12.73 13.28
CA GLY A 288 5.25 -13.73 12.98
C GLY A 288 6.71 -13.40 13.23
N SER A 289 7.14 -12.18 13.56
CA SER A 289 8.55 -11.94 13.89
C SER A 289 8.74 -10.89 14.97
N THR A 290 9.52 -11.27 15.99
CA THR A 290 10.07 -10.40 17.02
C THR A 290 11.43 -9.91 16.56
N SER A 291 11.58 -8.63 16.27
CA SER A 291 12.90 -8.01 16.22
C SER A 291 12.86 -6.68 16.96
N SER A 292 13.62 -6.63 18.04
CA SER A 292 13.90 -5.43 18.83
C SER A 292 15.07 -4.68 18.21
N TYR A 293 14.84 -3.45 17.73
CA TYR A 293 15.92 -2.52 17.39
C TYR A 293 15.73 -1.18 18.07
N PRO A 294 16.77 -0.60 18.67
CA PRO A 294 16.71 0.70 19.34
C PRO A 294 16.65 1.84 18.30
N LEU A 295 15.80 2.81 18.60
CA LEU A 295 15.64 4.06 17.84
C LEU A 295 16.89 4.93 17.98
N GLN A 296 17.84 4.82 17.07
CA GLN A 296 18.91 5.80 16.90
C GLN A 296 18.96 6.22 15.44
N ASN A 297 18.58 7.45 15.23
CA ASN A 297 18.63 8.37 14.10
C ASN A 297 17.26 8.78 13.58
N LYS A 298 17.08 10.11 13.49
CA LYS A 298 15.87 10.88 13.19
C LYS A 298 15.32 10.73 11.75
N ARG A 299 15.20 9.51 11.25
CA ARG A 299 14.42 9.15 10.07
C ARG A 299 13.45 8.06 10.52
N TYR A 300 12.17 8.39 10.49
CA TYR A 300 11.10 7.54 10.98
C TYR A 300 11.13 6.18 10.28
N ARG A 301 11.48 5.12 11.01
CA ARG A 301 11.39 3.74 10.58
C ARG A 301 10.06 3.19 11.08
N TYR A 302 9.11 3.04 10.19
CA TYR A 302 7.82 2.41 10.51
C TYR A 302 7.78 1.02 9.91
N SER A 303 7.85 -0.01 10.73
CA SER A 303 7.70 -1.39 10.29
C SER A 303 6.24 -1.84 10.21
N ARG A 304 5.25 -0.94 10.39
CA ARG A 304 3.83 -1.15 10.08
C ARG A 304 3.04 0.15 10.18
N LEU A 305 2.45 0.54 9.08
CA LEU A 305 1.30 1.41 9.09
C LEU A 305 0.08 0.58 9.51
N ARG A 306 -0.41 0.77 10.72
CA ARG A 306 -1.82 0.58 10.98
C ARG A 306 -2.51 1.89 10.66
N GLN A 307 -3.07 1.91 9.44
CA GLN A 307 -4.18 2.76 9.03
C GLN A 307 -4.03 4.27 9.20
N VAL A 308 -3.94 4.95 8.09
CA VAL A 308 -4.63 6.22 7.94
C VAL A 308 -6.12 5.92 8.13
N ARG A 309 -6.58 6.05 9.38
CA ARG A 309 -7.98 5.98 9.86
C ARG A 309 -9.02 5.15 9.06
N VAL A 310 -8.68 3.94 8.62
CA VAL A 310 -9.64 2.91 8.26
C VAL A 310 -9.48 1.76 9.26
N ARG A 311 -10.41 1.65 10.19
CA ARG A 311 -10.39 0.66 11.28
C ARG A 311 -10.74 -0.73 10.76
N GLN A 312 -9.88 -1.73 10.98
CA GLN A 312 -10.30 -3.14 11.02
C GLN A 312 -10.42 -3.57 12.49
N ASN A 313 -11.55 -4.18 12.85
CA ASN A 313 -11.76 -4.69 14.20
C ASN A 313 -10.87 -5.94 14.42
N PRO A 314 -9.91 -5.95 15.38
CA PRO A 314 -8.98 -7.05 15.59
C PRO A 314 -9.68 -8.38 15.92
N ARG A 315 -10.86 -8.35 16.55
CA ARG A 315 -11.59 -9.56 16.94
C ARG A 315 -12.21 -10.32 15.78
N LYS A 316 -12.51 -9.66 14.65
CA LYS A 316 -13.02 -10.34 13.45
C LYS A 316 -11.96 -10.91 12.53
N ASN A 317 -10.70 -10.45 12.64
CA ASN A 317 -9.60 -11.00 11.85
C ASN A 317 -9.04 -12.32 12.43
N ALA A 318 -9.27 -12.63 13.71
CA ALA A 318 -8.92 -13.92 14.28
C ALA A 318 -9.77 -15.08 13.72
N GLU A 319 -11.02 -14.80 13.35
CA GLU A 319 -11.91 -15.80 12.71
C GLU A 319 -11.57 -16.01 11.22
N ALA A 320 -11.10 -14.97 10.52
CA ALA A 320 -10.69 -15.08 9.11
C ALA A 320 -9.39 -15.87 8.91
N SER A 321 -8.45 -15.83 9.88
CA SER A 321 -7.21 -16.61 9.82
C SER A 321 -7.44 -18.14 9.98
N GLY A 322 -8.56 -18.53 10.58
CA GLY A 322 -9.00 -19.93 10.67
C GLY A 322 -9.53 -20.51 9.36
N GLN A 323 -10.03 -19.68 8.47
CA GLN A 323 -10.60 -20.13 7.19
C GLN A 323 -9.54 -20.34 6.09
N ASN A 324 -8.41 -19.64 6.15
CA ASN A 324 -7.34 -19.82 5.15
C ASN A 324 -6.66 -21.20 5.21
N ARG A 325 -6.78 -21.95 6.33
CA ARG A 325 -6.30 -23.34 6.38
C ARG A 325 -7.17 -24.33 5.58
N ARG A 326 -8.40 -23.98 5.21
CA ARG A 326 -9.30 -24.86 4.43
C ARG A 326 -9.17 -24.69 2.91
N TYR A 327 -8.67 -23.56 2.44
CA TYR A 327 -8.50 -23.32 1.00
C TYR A 327 -7.27 -23.98 0.38
N ALA A 328 -6.24 -24.26 1.18
CA ALA A 328 -5.05 -24.98 0.70
C ALA A 328 -5.29 -26.47 0.39
N HIS A 329 -6.44 -27.04 0.82
CA HIS A 329 -6.75 -28.45 0.61
C HIS A 329 -7.64 -28.75 -0.61
N HIS A 330 -8.18 -27.73 -1.30
CA HIS A 330 -9.11 -27.94 -2.45
C HIS A 330 -8.50 -27.70 -3.82
N GLN A 331 -7.22 -27.34 -3.92
CA GLN A 331 -6.52 -27.23 -5.21
C GLN A 331 -5.59 -28.43 -5.53
N ARG A 332 -5.71 -29.52 -4.75
CA ARG A 332 -5.08 -30.81 -5.11
C ARG A 332 -6.16 -31.85 -5.41
N ARG A 333 -6.85 -31.70 -6.51
CA ARG A 333 -7.51 -32.77 -7.26
C ARG A 333 -7.67 -32.34 -8.72
#